data_8a9d55c2adfad7efa78b739f496bbf6b
#
_entry.id   8a9d55c2adfad7efa78b739f496bbf6b
#
_cell.length_a   1.000
_cell.length_b   1.000
_cell.length_c   1.000
_cell.angle_alpha   90.00
_cell.angle_beta   90.00
_cell.angle_gamma   90.00
#
_symmetry.space_group_name_H-M   'P 1'
#
loop_
_entity.id
_entity.type
_entity.pdbx_description
1 polymer ?
#
loop_
_entity_poly.entity_id
_entity_poly.type
_entity_poly.pdbx_seq_one_letter_code
_entity_poly.pdbx_strand_id
1 'polypeptide(L)'
;MAQHGVFGEIVSAEGAYIHNLLPFWDAYWKNPDGSDPEKLGWRMKYNKENRGDVYATHGLGPVAQALDIHRGDRFKTLVAMDTKSVVGRNYVKQHTGKDCPEYRNGDQTTTLMRTENGKMVQIQHNVMTYQPYNRLYKLIGTSGYATKYPEPRFALDGGAIKESGVPQVDKLDTHNFMSKEQQDALVSKYEHPILKKYGAIAKEVGGHGGMDYIMDARMIYCLQNGLPLDMDVYDLAEWCCLAELGTLSMDNNCAAVSFPDFTRGFWNVEKGFKHAYAAPEDEAHAAAAAKASTEAQKQLTLKKKLWEKYDKEKAKAAKKAAKK
;
A
#
# COMPACT_ATOMS: atom_id res chain seq x y z
N MET A 1 12.05 3.38 9.49
CA MET A 1 11.59 3.92 10.80
C MET A 1 10.55 3.00 11.45
N ALA A 2 9.42 2.71 10.82
CA ALA A 2 8.39 1.82 11.41
C ALA A 2 8.97 0.47 11.86
N GLN A 3 9.72 -0.21 11.01
CA GLN A 3 10.38 -1.50 11.30
C GLN A 3 11.45 -1.42 12.43
N HIS A 4 11.91 -0.22 12.75
CA HIS A 4 12.84 0.02 13.88
C HIS A 4 12.12 0.50 15.14
N GLY A 5 10.78 0.50 15.15
CA GLY A 5 9.99 0.88 16.31
C GLY A 5 10.02 2.38 16.68
N VAL A 6 10.50 3.25 15.75
CA VAL A 6 10.66 4.70 16.03
C VAL A 6 9.32 5.36 16.42
N PHE A 7 8.22 4.85 15.93
CA PHE A 7 6.88 5.38 16.22
C PHE A 7 6.16 4.61 17.34
N GLY A 8 6.84 3.68 18.01
CA GLY A 8 6.21 2.74 18.93
C GLY A 8 5.33 1.72 18.18
N GLU A 9 4.28 1.23 18.82
CA GLU A 9 3.27 0.38 18.17
C GLU A 9 2.42 1.23 17.22
N ILE A 10 2.37 0.84 15.94
CA ILE A 10 1.51 1.52 14.97
C ILE A 10 0.06 1.13 15.22
N VAL A 11 -0.79 2.12 15.45
CA VAL A 11 -2.23 1.94 15.74
C VAL A 11 -3.12 2.28 14.56
N SER A 12 -2.66 3.18 13.67
CA SER A 12 -3.41 3.58 12.49
C SER A 12 -2.49 4.02 11.34
N ALA A 13 -3.00 3.89 10.11
CA ALA A 13 -2.32 4.38 8.92
C ALA A 13 -3.31 4.94 7.89
N GLU A 14 -2.84 5.89 7.08
CA GLU A 14 -3.63 6.45 5.99
C GLU A 14 -2.82 6.41 4.68
N GLY A 15 -3.49 6.00 3.61
CA GLY A 15 -2.94 6.04 2.27
C GLY A 15 -3.97 6.57 1.27
N ALA A 16 -3.52 6.98 0.09
CA ALA A 16 -4.42 7.47 -0.94
C ALA A 16 -3.83 7.34 -2.34
N TYR A 17 -4.71 7.40 -3.33
CA TYR A 17 -4.37 7.80 -4.68
C TYR A 17 -5.26 8.96 -5.09
N ILE A 18 -4.81 10.17 -4.77
CA ILE A 18 -5.44 11.43 -5.15
C ILE A 18 -4.59 12.03 -6.25
N HIS A 19 -5.09 11.99 -7.48
CA HIS A 19 -4.34 12.42 -8.65
C HIS A 19 -5.30 12.84 -9.76
N ASN A 20 -5.44 14.13 -10.02
CA ASN A 20 -6.26 14.56 -11.17
C ASN A 20 -5.64 14.04 -12.49
N LEU A 21 -6.22 13.00 -13.03
CA LEU A 21 -5.78 12.35 -14.27
C LEU A 21 -6.53 12.84 -15.52
N LEU A 22 -7.55 13.66 -15.38
CA LEU A 22 -8.33 14.14 -16.52
C LEU A 22 -7.48 14.74 -17.65
N PRO A 23 -6.45 15.58 -17.38
CA PRO A 23 -5.58 16.10 -18.42
C PRO A 23 -4.82 15.02 -19.21
N PHE A 24 -4.60 13.86 -18.59
CA PHE A 24 -3.94 12.72 -19.22
C PHE A 24 -4.92 11.81 -19.97
N TRP A 25 -6.21 11.85 -19.61
CA TRP A 25 -7.22 11.03 -20.26
C TRP A 25 -7.53 11.47 -21.69
N ASP A 26 -7.41 12.74 -21.99
CA ASP A 26 -7.56 13.25 -23.36
C ASP A 26 -6.55 12.61 -24.32
N ALA A 27 -5.31 12.35 -23.87
CA ALA A 27 -4.32 11.62 -24.67
C ALA A 27 -4.70 10.15 -24.91
N TYR A 28 -5.45 9.53 -23.99
CA TYR A 28 -5.95 8.16 -24.13
C TYR A 28 -7.33 8.08 -24.78
N TRP A 29 -7.98 9.23 -24.98
CA TRP A 29 -9.32 9.32 -25.58
C TRP A 29 -9.28 9.42 -27.10
N LYS A 30 -8.25 10.02 -27.67
CA LYS A 30 -8.11 10.22 -29.12
C LYS A 30 -7.37 9.05 -29.78
N ASN A 31 -7.83 8.69 -30.99
CA ASN A 31 -7.08 7.79 -31.84
C ASN A 31 -5.74 8.44 -32.27
N PRO A 32 -4.74 7.67 -32.73
CA PRO A 32 -3.47 8.21 -33.20
C PRO A 32 -3.59 9.25 -34.31
N ASP A 33 -4.67 9.18 -35.09
CA ASP A 33 -5.00 10.14 -36.15
C ASP A 33 -5.73 11.40 -35.66
N GLY A 34 -5.96 11.51 -34.36
CA GLY A 34 -6.65 12.62 -33.70
C GLY A 34 -8.17 12.54 -33.74
N SER A 35 -8.75 11.51 -34.34
CA SER A 35 -10.22 11.25 -34.33
C SER A 35 -10.66 10.78 -32.93
N ASP A 36 -11.94 10.98 -32.64
CA ASP A 36 -12.54 10.44 -31.42
C ASP A 36 -12.67 8.92 -31.52
N PRO A 37 -12.25 8.14 -30.53
CA PRO A 37 -12.36 6.70 -30.57
C PRO A 37 -13.81 6.27 -30.49
N GLU A 38 -14.19 5.28 -31.30
CA GLU A 38 -15.49 4.59 -31.16
C GLU A 38 -15.64 3.92 -29.77
N LYS A 39 -14.50 3.64 -29.12
CA LYS A 39 -14.44 2.97 -27.83
C LYS A 39 -13.69 3.85 -26.82
N LEU A 40 -14.20 3.90 -25.60
CA LEU A 40 -13.56 4.56 -24.48
C LEU A 40 -12.14 4.02 -24.25
N GLY A 41 -11.18 4.91 -23.97
CA GLY A 41 -9.87 4.50 -23.49
C GLY A 41 -9.98 3.62 -22.25
N TRP A 42 -9.04 2.69 -22.05
CA TRP A 42 -9.13 1.67 -20.99
C TRP A 42 -9.37 2.22 -19.58
N ARG A 43 -8.76 3.37 -19.24
CA ARG A 43 -8.96 4.01 -17.92
C ARG A 43 -10.39 4.50 -17.75
N MET A 44 -10.91 5.20 -18.75
CA MET A 44 -12.27 5.71 -18.73
C MET A 44 -13.27 4.55 -18.66
N LYS A 45 -13.08 3.55 -19.51
CA LYS A 45 -13.89 2.33 -19.50
C LYS A 45 -13.88 1.68 -18.12
N TYR A 46 -12.70 1.51 -17.53
CA TYR A 46 -12.55 0.88 -16.22
C TYR A 46 -13.25 1.65 -15.11
N ASN A 47 -13.11 2.99 -15.06
CA ASN A 47 -13.82 3.83 -14.10
C ASN A 47 -15.33 3.91 -14.38
N LYS A 48 -15.76 3.82 -15.66
CA LYS A 48 -17.18 3.75 -16.01
C LYS A 48 -17.83 2.47 -15.50
N GLU A 49 -17.15 1.33 -15.63
CA GLU A 49 -17.69 -0.01 -15.35
C GLU A 49 -17.51 -0.43 -13.89
N ASN A 50 -16.53 0.11 -13.19
CA ASN A 50 -16.19 -0.28 -11.83
C ASN A 50 -16.50 0.85 -10.84
N ARG A 51 -16.60 0.49 -9.55
CA ARG A 51 -16.89 1.40 -8.44
C ARG A 51 -15.83 1.20 -7.35
N GLY A 52 -15.53 2.25 -6.61
CA GLY A 52 -14.65 2.18 -5.45
C GLY A 52 -13.21 2.56 -5.73
N ASP A 53 -12.28 2.05 -4.94
CA ASP A 53 -10.85 2.29 -5.12
C ASP A 53 -10.28 1.40 -6.23
N VAL A 54 -10.45 1.84 -7.46
CA VAL A 54 -10.03 1.09 -8.67
C VAL A 54 -8.53 1.16 -8.93
N TYR A 55 -7.75 1.83 -8.06
CA TYR A 55 -6.29 1.95 -8.17
C TYR A 55 -5.60 1.89 -6.80
N ALA A 56 -5.98 0.91 -6.00
CA ALA A 56 -5.68 0.79 -4.58
C ALA A 56 -4.19 0.61 -4.26
N THR A 57 -3.41 -0.01 -5.15
CA THR A 57 -2.00 -0.38 -4.89
C THR A 57 -1.13 0.80 -4.46
N HIS A 58 -1.37 1.99 -5.02
CA HIS A 58 -0.62 3.20 -4.69
C HIS A 58 -0.87 3.71 -3.28
N GLY A 59 -2.10 3.64 -2.82
CA GLY A 59 -2.46 4.06 -1.47
C GLY A 59 -2.16 2.98 -0.44
N LEU A 60 -2.54 1.74 -0.74
CA LEU A 60 -2.53 0.65 0.22
C LEU A 60 -1.15 -0.02 0.37
N GLY A 61 -0.44 -0.26 -0.73
CA GLY A 61 0.81 -1.05 -0.70
C GLY A 61 1.83 -0.57 0.34
N PRO A 62 2.28 0.71 0.31
CA PRO A 62 3.27 1.20 1.26
C PRO A 62 2.81 1.17 2.71
N VAL A 63 1.54 1.45 2.99
CA VAL A 63 1.03 1.38 4.37
C VAL A 63 0.85 -0.06 4.83
N ALA A 64 0.46 -0.98 3.97
CA ALA A 64 0.36 -2.40 4.27
C ALA A 64 1.73 -2.98 4.67
N GLN A 65 2.80 -2.60 3.94
CA GLN A 65 4.16 -2.99 4.30
C GLN A 65 4.61 -2.41 5.65
N ALA A 66 4.29 -1.14 5.92
CA ALA A 66 4.62 -0.52 7.20
C ALA A 66 3.90 -1.15 8.40
N LEU A 67 2.76 -1.81 8.15
CA LEU A 67 1.95 -2.50 9.16
C LEU A 67 2.23 -4.00 9.27
N ASP A 68 3.20 -4.53 8.53
CA ASP A 68 3.54 -5.97 8.47
C ASP A 68 2.36 -6.85 8.01
N ILE A 69 1.53 -6.35 7.11
CA ILE A 69 0.42 -7.14 6.54
C ILE A 69 1.00 -8.38 5.84
N HIS A 70 0.40 -9.53 6.10
CA HIS A 70 0.83 -10.90 5.74
C HIS A 70 2.11 -11.38 6.46
N ARG A 71 2.74 -10.53 7.29
CA ARG A 71 3.99 -10.83 8.02
C ARG A 71 3.88 -10.46 9.50
N GLY A 72 2.74 -10.78 10.10
CA GLY A 72 2.41 -10.52 11.51
C GLY A 72 1.02 -9.97 11.72
N ASP A 73 0.38 -9.46 10.66
CA ASP A 73 -0.99 -8.95 10.69
C ASP A 73 -1.69 -9.23 9.35
N ARG A 74 -3.00 -9.03 9.25
CA ARG A 74 -3.79 -9.09 8.02
C ARG A 74 -5.02 -8.18 8.12
N PHE A 75 -5.58 -7.77 7.01
CA PHE A 75 -6.89 -7.12 7.03
C PHE A 75 -7.99 -8.13 7.36
N LYS A 76 -8.96 -7.66 8.14
CA LYS A 76 -10.09 -8.48 8.63
C LYS A 76 -11.41 -7.99 8.08
N THR A 77 -11.63 -6.68 8.13
CA THR A 77 -12.92 -6.07 7.80
C THR A 77 -12.71 -4.76 7.06
N LEU A 78 -13.59 -4.49 6.10
CA LEU A 78 -13.61 -3.30 5.28
C LEU A 78 -15.02 -2.70 5.28
N VAL A 79 -15.10 -1.37 5.27
CA VAL A 79 -16.27 -0.56 4.93
C VAL A 79 -15.84 0.49 3.90
N ALA A 80 -16.59 0.64 2.83
CA ALA A 80 -16.32 1.65 1.81
C ALA A 80 -17.56 2.55 1.58
N MET A 81 -17.27 3.80 1.25
CA MET A 81 -18.26 4.81 0.89
C MET A 81 -17.72 5.68 -0.24
N ASP A 82 -18.59 6.05 -1.18
CA ASP A 82 -18.24 6.93 -2.28
C ASP A 82 -19.25 8.09 -2.45
N THR A 83 -18.85 9.07 -3.24
CA THR A 83 -19.70 10.17 -3.67
C THR A 83 -20.46 9.81 -4.95
N LYS A 84 -21.36 10.68 -5.38
CA LYS A 84 -21.88 10.64 -6.75
C LYS A 84 -20.75 10.78 -7.76
N SER A 85 -20.91 10.16 -8.93
CA SER A 85 -20.11 10.44 -10.10
C SER A 85 -20.63 11.70 -10.79
N VAL A 86 -20.02 12.83 -10.55
CA VAL A 86 -20.36 14.12 -11.18
C VAL A 86 -19.35 14.43 -12.27
N VAL A 87 -18.06 14.41 -11.92
CA VAL A 87 -16.98 14.77 -12.84
C VAL A 87 -16.84 13.73 -13.95
N GLY A 88 -16.86 12.44 -13.61
CA GLY A 88 -16.77 11.36 -14.61
C GLY A 88 -17.90 11.42 -15.65
N ARG A 89 -19.15 11.61 -15.20
CA ARG A 89 -20.30 11.75 -16.10
C ARG A 89 -20.19 13.00 -16.98
N ASN A 90 -19.80 14.13 -16.41
CA ASN A 90 -19.62 15.37 -17.15
C ASN A 90 -18.52 15.25 -18.20
N TYR A 91 -17.41 14.58 -17.85
CA TYR A 91 -16.32 14.33 -18.78
C TYR A 91 -16.81 13.50 -20.00
N VAL A 92 -17.51 12.40 -19.76
CA VAL A 92 -18.09 11.59 -20.85
C VAL A 92 -19.05 12.43 -21.71
N LYS A 93 -19.93 13.22 -21.08
CA LYS A 93 -20.87 14.08 -21.79
C LYS A 93 -20.18 15.13 -22.67
N GLN A 94 -19.11 15.74 -22.18
CA GLN A 94 -18.33 16.74 -22.94
C GLN A 94 -17.68 16.13 -24.18
N HIS A 95 -17.23 14.86 -24.12
CA HIS A 95 -16.54 14.20 -25.22
C HIS A 95 -17.48 13.49 -26.20
N THR A 96 -18.64 13.05 -25.74
CA THR A 96 -19.57 12.26 -26.58
C THR A 96 -20.87 13.00 -26.94
N GLY A 97 -21.13 14.13 -26.28
CA GLY A 97 -22.40 14.83 -26.37
C GLY A 97 -23.58 14.13 -25.68
N LYS A 98 -23.34 12.96 -25.08
CA LYS A 98 -24.35 12.12 -24.42
C LYS A 98 -24.13 11.99 -22.93
N ASP A 99 -25.19 12.05 -22.14
CA ASP A 99 -25.12 11.72 -20.70
C ASP A 99 -24.82 10.23 -20.53
N CYS A 100 -24.16 9.90 -19.41
CA CYS A 100 -23.76 8.55 -19.06
C CYS A 100 -24.21 8.22 -17.62
N PRO A 101 -25.51 8.00 -17.38
CA PRO A 101 -26.05 7.70 -16.07
C PRO A 101 -25.47 6.40 -15.47
N GLU A 102 -25.01 5.49 -16.32
CA GLU A 102 -24.40 4.22 -15.96
C GLU A 102 -22.93 4.34 -15.50
N TYR A 103 -22.37 5.56 -15.44
CA TYR A 103 -21.01 5.75 -14.92
C TYR A 103 -20.96 5.41 -13.42
N ARG A 104 -20.21 4.38 -13.06
CA ARG A 104 -20.29 3.78 -11.72
C ARG A 104 -19.35 4.40 -10.70
N ASN A 105 -18.11 4.77 -11.08
CA ASN A 105 -17.13 5.22 -10.08
C ASN A 105 -17.48 6.61 -9.54
N GLY A 106 -17.62 6.71 -8.24
CA GLY A 106 -17.76 8.00 -7.56
C GLY A 106 -16.53 8.89 -7.73
N ASP A 107 -16.69 10.22 -7.61
CA ASP A 107 -15.57 11.14 -7.75
C ASP A 107 -14.57 11.00 -6.59
N GLN A 108 -15.04 10.59 -5.41
CA GLN A 108 -14.24 10.30 -4.22
C GLN A 108 -14.71 8.99 -3.59
N THR A 109 -13.78 8.10 -3.28
CA THR A 109 -14.02 6.93 -2.44
C THR A 109 -13.16 6.99 -1.18
N THR A 110 -13.74 6.59 -0.05
CA THR A 110 -13.02 6.38 1.21
C THR A 110 -13.32 4.98 1.72
N THR A 111 -12.27 4.24 2.01
CA THR A 111 -12.35 2.88 2.53
C THR A 111 -11.68 2.83 3.90
N LEU A 112 -12.40 2.32 4.89
CA LEU A 112 -11.89 2.05 6.24
C LEU A 112 -11.70 0.55 6.41
N MET A 113 -10.55 0.16 6.94
CA MET A 113 -10.21 -1.23 7.18
C MET A 113 -9.72 -1.43 8.60
N ARG A 114 -10.01 -2.59 9.16
CA ARG A 114 -9.48 -3.03 10.44
C ARG A 114 -8.66 -4.29 10.25
N THR A 115 -7.50 -4.35 10.91
CA THR A 115 -6.65 -5.54 10.89
C THR A 115 -7.04 -6.53 11.98
N GLU A 116 -6.48 -7.73 11.92
CA GLU A 116 -6.69 -8.77 12.95
C GLU A 116 -6.14 -8.31 14.31
N ASN A 117 -5.00 -7.61 14.33
CA ASN A 117 -4.40 -7.05 15.55
C ASN A 117 -5.04 -5.73 16.00
N GLY A 118 -6.14 -5.29 15.35
CA GLY A 118 -6.93 -4.14 15.78
C GLY A 118 -6.47 -2.78 15.27
N LYS A 119 -5.48 -2.72 14.39
CA LYS A 119 -5.06 -1.47 13.72
C LYS A 119 -6.14 -0.99 12.76
N MET A 120 -6.23 0.32 12.55
CA MET A 120 -7.15 0.93 11.60
C MET A 120 -6.38 1.50 10.40
N VAL A 121 -6.90 1.30 9.20
CA VAL A 121 -6.34 1.86 7.97
C VAL A 121 -7.43 2.59 7.18
N GLN A 122 -7.11 3.79 6.72
CA GLN A 122 -7.95 4.55 5.81
C GLN A 122 -7.27 4.67 4.45
N ILE A 123 -8.01 4.35 3.39
CA ILE A 123 -7.55 4.55 2.00
C ILE A 123 -8.51 5.47 1.28
N GLN A 124 -7.98 6.42 0.51
CA GLN A 124 -8.76 7.33 -0.32
C GLN A 124 -8.38 7.18 -1.79
N HIS A 125 -9.37 7.27 -2.65
CA HIS A 125 -9.20 7.27 -4.10
C HIS A 125 -9.95 8.44 -4.74
N ASN A 126 -9.24 9.22 -5.57
CA ASN A 126 -9.83 10.32 -6.34
C ASN A 126 -8.92 10.63 -7.54
N VAL A 127 -9.40 10.40 -8.74
CA VAL A 127 -8.60 10.58 -9.97
C VAL A 127 -9.19 11.60 -10.94
N MET A 128 -10.26 12.29 -10.55
CA MET A 128 -11.01 13.17 -11.45
C MET A 128 -11.21 14.58 -10.93
N THR A 129 -11.18 14.82 -9.61
CA THR A 129 -11.40 16.16 -9.08
C THR A 129 -10.12 16.98 -9.05
N TYR A 130 -10.28 18.29 -9.02
CA TYR A 130 -9.15 19.22 -9.04
C TYR A 130 -8.50 19.31 -7.65
N GLN A 131 -7.70 18.29 -7.34
CA GLN A 131 -6.92 18.22 -6.11
C GLN A 131 -5.43 18.09 -6.43
N PRO A 132 -4.53 18.70 -5.63
CA PRO A 132 -3.10 18.43 -5.72
C PRO A 132 -2.81 16.94 -5.50
N TYR A 133 -1.77 16.45 -6.18
CA TYR A 133 -1.30 15.08 -6.01
C TYR A 133 -1.02 14.76 -4.54
N ASN A 134 -1.62 13.68 -4.04
CA ASN A 134 -1.47 13.29 -2.64
C ASN A 134 -1.66 11.79 -2.48
N ARG A 135 -0.74 11.14 -1.78
CA ARG A 135 -0.87 9.74 -1.36
C ARG A 135 -1.06 9.58 0.14
N LEU A 136 -1.20 10.67 0.89
CA LEU A 136 -1.22 10.73 2.36
C LEU A 136 0.03 10.13 2.97
N TYR A 137 0.10 8.82 3.07
CA TYR A 137 1.17 8.05 3.70
C TYR A 137 1.44 8.55 5.12
N LYS A 138 0.40 8.40 5.96
CA LYS A 138 0.49 8.70 7.38
C LYS A 138 0.62 7.42 8.18
N LEU A 139 1.45 7.48 9.20
CA LEU A 139 1.55 6.46 10.23
C LEU A 139 1.33 7.12 11.59
N ILE A 140 0.48 6.52 12.40
CA ILE A 140 0.14 6.98 13.75
C ILE A 140 0.51 5.84 14.70
N GLY A 141 1.49 6.10 15.55
CA GLY A 141 1.95 5.15 16.54
C GLY A 141 1.81 5.69 17.97
N THR A 142 2.10 4.85 18.93
CA THR A 142 2.01 5.18 20.36
C THR A 142 3.05 6.20 20.81
N SER A 143 4.16 6.33 20.08
CA SER A 143 5.28 7.22 20.41
C SER A 143 5.63 8.19 19.28
N GLY A 144 4.90 8.16 18.15
CA GLY A 144 5.21 9.05 17.05
C GLY A 144 4.21 9.03 15.91
N TYR A 145 4.39 10.02 15.05
CA TYR A 145 3.59 10.28 13.87
C TYR A 145 4.48 10.60 12.69
N ALA A 146 4.12 10.11 11.52
CA ALA A 146 4.75 10.47 10.26
C ALA A 146 3.70 10.77 9.20
N THR A 147 3.98 11.75 8.33
CA THR A 147 3.24 11.99 7.09
C THR A 147 4.22 12.29 5.97
N LYS A 148 3.89 11.90 4.73
CA LYS A 148 4.73 12.20 3.56
C LYS A 148 4.21 13.38 2.75
N TYR A 149 2.92 13.62 2.74
CA TYR A 149 2.28 14.64 1.90
C TYR A 149 1.60 15.72 2.75
N PRO A 150 1.62 17.00 2.30
CA PRO A 150 2.26 17.51 1.07
C PRO A 150 3.80 17.47 1.10
N GLU A 151 4.39 17.39 2.28
CA GLU A 151 5.84 17.24 2.50
C GLU A 151 6.10 16.32 3.70
N PRO A 152 7.26 15.64 3.74
CA PRO A 152 7.60 14.77 4.86
C PRO A 152 7.66 15.53 6.18
N ARG A 153 6.90 15.07 7.17
CA ARG A 153 6.84 15.63 8.53
C ARG A 153 6.76 14.53 9.57
N PHE A 154 7.40 14.77 10.71
CA PHE A 154 7.44 13.84 11.84
C PHE A 154 7.10 14.55 13.15
N ALA A 155 6.50 13.79 14.07
CA ALA A 155 6.38 14.16 15.46
C ALA A 155 6.69 12.91 16.31
N LEU A 156 7.51 13.05 17.35
CA LEU A 156 7.87 11.98 18.26
C LEU A 156 7.68 12.45 19.70
N ASP A 157 7.34 11.52 20.61
CA ASP A 157 7.37 11.82 22.04
C ASP A 157 8.80 11.98 22.57
N GLY A 158 8.95 12.51 23.77
CA GLY A 158 10.27 12.77 24.36
C GLY A 158 11.13 11.53 24.55
N GLY A 159 10.52 10.36 24.81
CA GLY A 159 11.21 9.08 24.90
C GLY A 159 11.75 8.64 23.55
N ALA A 160 10.91 8.66 22.53
CA ALA A 160 11.27 8.30 21.15
C ALA A 160 12.34 9.26 20.57
N ILE A 161 12.28 10.56 20.88
CA ILE A 161 13.33 11.53 20.51
C ILE A 161 14.66 11.10 21.15
N LYS A 162 14.68 10.80 22.45
CA LYS A 162 15.88 10.37 23.16
C LYS A 162 16.45 9.07 22.59
N GLU A 163 15.62 8.07 22.38
CA GLU A 163 16.04 6.77 21.82
C GLU A 163 16.51 6.88 20.37
N SER A 164 15.89 7.75 19.59
CA SER A 164 16.31 8.00 18.21
C SER A 164 17.68 8.67 18.13
N GLY A 165 18.15 9.33 19.19
CA GLY A 165 19.43 10.04 19.24
C GLY A 165 19.48 11.29 18.36
N VAL A 166 18.32 11.84 17.99
CA VAL A 166 18.25 13.15 17.31
C VAL A 166 18.42 14.29 18.33
N PRO A 167 18.70 15.54 17.87
CA PRO A 167 18.84 16.67 18.77
C PRO A 167 17.67 16.80 19.75
N GLN A 168 17.98 16.95 21.03
CA GLN A 168 16.97 17.07 22.08
C GLN A 168 16.41 18.50 22.10
N VAL A 169 15.23 18.65 22.70
CA VAL A 169 14.58 19.94 22.92
C VAL A 169 14.31 20.12 24.42
N ASP A 170 14.42 21.35 24.89
CA ASP A 170 14.17 21.67 26.32
C ASP A 170 12.70 21.44 26.69
N LYS A 171 11.79 21.66 25.77
CA LYS A 171 10.36 21.48 25.96
C LYS A 171 9.74 20.79 24.74
N LEU A 172 9.04 19.69 24.98
CA LEU A 172 8.27 18.99 23.94
C LEU A 172 7.08 19.86 23.52
N ASP A 173 6.99 20.13 22.23
CA ASP A 173 5.82 20.77 21.62
C ASP A 173 4.88 19.69 21.10
N THR A 174 3.72 19.57 21.73
CA THR A 174 2.68 18.59 21.33
C THR A 174 1.73 19.10 20.25
N HIS A 175 1.87 20.36 19.81
CA HIS A 175 1.02 21.00 18.81
C HIS A 175 1.69 21.08 17.42
N ASN A 176 3.02 20.91 17.36
CA ASN A 176 3.77 21.07 16.14
C ASN A 176 4.57 19.82 15.77
N PHE A 177 5.05 19.81 14.55
CA PHE A 177 6.02 18.82 14.11
C PHE A 177 7.41 19.11 14.69
N MET A 178 8.28 18.12 14.66
CA MET A 178 9.69 18.27 14.97
C MET A 178 10.32 19.39 14.14
N SER A 179 11.38 20.02 14.67
CA SER A 179 12.15 21.02 13.93
C SER A 179 12.76 20.42 12.65
N LYS A 180 13.08 21.27 11.69
CA LYS A 180 13.75 20.82 10.45
C LYS A 180 15.06 20.08 10.75
N GLU A 181 15.85 20.57 11.71
CA GLU A 181 17.09 19.94 12.11
C GLU A 181 16.87 18.52 12.68
N GLN A 182 15.88 18.36 13.56
CA GLN A 182 15.52 17.06 14.10
C GLN A 182 15.03 16.09 13.02
N GLN A 183 14.20 16.58 12.10
CA GLN A 183 13.69 15.77 11.01
C GLN A 183 14.81 15.32 10.06
N ASP A 184 15.74 16.20 9.70
CA ASP A 184 16.87 15.87 8.84
C ASP A 184 17.80 14.84 9.51
N ALA A 185 18.07 14.98 10.79
CA ALA A 185 18.85 14.01 11.57
C ALA A 185 18.13 12.63 11.63
N LEU A 186 16.82 12.63 11.85
CA LEU A 186 16.02 11.41 11.87
C LEU A 186 16.04 10.69 10.51
N VAL A 187 15.82 11.42 9.42
CA VAL A 187 15.86 10.88 8.05
C VAL A 187 17.24 10.34 7.73
N SER A 188 18.32 11.09 8.00
CA SER A 188 19.70 10.66 7.75
C SER A 188 20.04 9.35 8.49
N LYS A 189 19.61 9.24 9.76
CA LYS A 189 19.84 8.04 10.57
C LYS A 189 19.12 6.80 10.02
N TYR A 190 17.86 6.95 9.65
CA TYR A 190 16.99 5.84 9.24
C TYR A 190 16.81 5.72 7.72
N GLU A 191 17.59 6.44 6.93
CA GLU A 191 17.58 6.26 5.48
C GLU A 191 17.90 4.81 5.12
N HIS A 192 17.06 4.25 4.24
CA HIS A 192 17.21 2.85 3.87
C HIS A 192 18.57 2.58 3.20
N PRO A 193 19.29 1.51 3.56
CA PRO A 193 20.61 1.19 2.98
C PRO A 193 20.60 1.14 1.44
N ILE A 194 19.53 0.65 0.84
CA ILE A 194 19.34 0.62 -0.63
C ILE A 194 19.39 2.02 -1.23
N LEU A 195 18.78 3.02 -0.58
CA LEU A 195 18.81 4.41 -1.04
C LEU A 195 20.20 5.02 -0.94
N LYS A 196 20.91 4.73 0.14
CA LYS A 196 22.32 5.17 0.30
C LYS A 196 23.22 4.61 -0.80
N LYS A 197 23.00 3.36 -1.19
CA LYS A 197 23.80 2.66 -2.18
C LYS A 197 23.41 3.00 -3.63
N TYR A 198 22.15 2.90 -3.96
CA TYR A 198 21.68 3.00 -5.35
C TYR A 198 20.99 4.30 -5.69
N GLY A 199 20.72 5.18 -4.71
CA GLY A 199 19.93 6.38 -4.93
C GLY A 199 20.46 7.32 -5.99
N ALA A 200 21.79 7.46 -6.10
CA ALA A 200 22.42 8.31 -7.12
C ALA A 200 22.23 7.72 -8.53
N ILE A 201 22.67 6.48 -8.75
CA ILE A 201 22.54 5.81 -10.05
C ILE A 201 21.08 5.65 -10.48
N ALA A 202 20.21 5.37 -9.54
CA ALA A 202 18.78 5.24 -9.81
C ALA A 202 18.17 6.53 -10.36
N LYS A 203 18.58 7.69 -9.84
CA LYS A 203 18.16 9.00 -10.36
C LYS A 203 18.67 9.27 -11.77
N GLU A 204 19.89 8.84 -12.10
CA GLU A 204 20.46 8.97 -13.44
C GLU A 204 19.76 8.08 -14.46
N VAL A 205 19.46 6.84 -14.09
CA VAL A 205 18.72 5.89 -14.95
C VAL A 205 17.29 6.36 -15.18
N GLY A 206 16.67 7.00 -14.20
CA GLY A 206 15.30 7.51 -14.30
C GLY A 206 14.24 6.46 -13.93
N GLY A 207 13.02 6.63 -14.48
CA GLY A 207 11.86 5.82 -14.11
C GLY A 207 11.31 6.22 -12.74
N HIS A 208 10.25 7.06 -12.70
CA HIS A 208 9.63 7.59 -11.47
C HIS A 208 10.64 8.13 -10.44
N GLY A 209 11.67 8.86 -10.91
CA GLY A 209 12.73 9.40 -10.04
C GLY A 209 13.69 8.35 -9.49
N GLY A 210 13.81 7.19 -10.16
CA GLY A 210 14.71 6.10 -9.80
C GLY A 210 14.04 4.94 -9.06
N MET A 211 12.75 5.03 -8.74
CA MET A 211 12.03 3.95 -8.04
C MET A 211 12.00 2.66 -8.85
N ASP A 212 11.80 2.74 -10.16
CA ASP A 212 11.71 1.57 -11.04
C ASP A 212 13.03 0.81 -11.04
N TYR A 213 14.17 1.51 -11.17
CA TYR A 213 15.49 0.91 -11.08
C TYR A 213 15.73 0.16 -9.76
N ILE A 214 15.39 0.78 -8.62
CA ILE A 214 15.58 0.16 -7.30
C ILE A 214 14.70 -1.09 -7.16
N MET A 215 13.46 -1.02 -7.62
CA MET A 215 12.52 -2.15 -7.58
C MET A 215 13.06 -3.34 -8.40
N ASP A 216 13.49 -3.10 -9.63
CA ASP A 216 14.00 -4.14 -10.52
C ASP A 216 15.30 -4.74 -10.01
N ALA A 217 16.25 -3.89 -9.57
CA ALA A 217 17.52 -4.35 -8.98
C ALA A 217 17.26 -5.23 -7.75
N ARG A 218 16.28 -4.87 -6.92
CA ARG A 218 15.92 -5.63 -5.73
C ARG A 218 15.27 -6.97 -6.09
N MET A 219 14.37 -6.99 -7.05
CA MET A 219 13.73 -8.20 -7.55
C MET A 219 14.78 -9.17 -8.11
N ILE A 220 15.66 -8.70 -8.99
CA ILE A 220 16.72 -9.50 -9.60
C ILE A 220 17.64 -10.09 -8.52
N TYR A 221 18.05 -9.28 -7.54
CA TYR A 221 18.86 -9.74 -6.42
C TYR A 221 18.18 -10.88 -5.62
N CYS A 222 16.90 -10.72 -5.30
CA CYS A 222 16.14 -11.76 -4.59
C CYS A 222 16.09 -13.07 -5.40
N LEU A 223 15.81 -12.97 -6.70
CA LEU A 223 15.76 -14.16 -7.58
C LEU A 223 17.10 -14.85 -7.71
N GLN A 224 18.20 -14.09 -7.89
CA GLN A 224 19.55 -14.65 -8.02
C GLN A 224 20.03 -15.36 -6.74
N ASN A 225 19.57 -14.90 -5.58
CA ASN A 225 20.01 -15.43 -4.28
C ASN A 225 18.96 -16.35 -3.62
N GLY A 226 17.86 -16.69 -4.29
CA GLY A 226 16.82 -17.55 -3.74
C GLY A 226 16.13 -16.95 -2.50
N LEU A 227 16.05 -15.62 -2.42
CA LEU A 227 15.40 -14.91 -1.33
C LEU A 227 13.91 -14.72 -1.62
N PRO A 228 13.07 -14.59 -0.59
CA PRO A 228 11.71 -14.11 -0.75
C PRO A 228 11.72 -12.70 -1.39
N LEU A 229 10.74 -12.44 -2.23
CA LEU A 229 10.53 -11.09 -2.76
C LEU A 229 10.05 -10.16 -1.64
N ASP A 230 10.35 -8.87 -1.77
CA ASP A 230 9.87 -7.84 -0.83
C ASP A 230 8.34 -7.67 -0.89
N MET A 231 7.76 -8.03 -2.04
CA MET A 231 6.34 -8.15 -2.29
C MET A 231 6.06 -9.47 -3.00
N ASP A 232 5.00 -10.15 -2.62
CA ASP A 232 4.60 -11.42 -3.23
C ASP A 232 3.19 -11.38 -3.82
N VAL A 233 2.75 -12.50 -4.37
CA VAL A 233 1.44 -12.61 -5.01
C VAL A 233 0.28 -12.40 -4.01
N TYR A 234 0.50 -12.65 -2.73
CA TYR A 234 -0.53 -12.46 -1.69
C TYR A 234 -0.69 -10.97 -1.34
N ASP A 235 0.41 -10.23 -1.30
CA ASP A 235 0.39 -8.76 -1.17
C ASP A 235 -0.41 -8.16 -2.32
N LEU A 236 -0.12 -8.58 -3.57
CA LEU A 236 -0.83 -8.09 -4.75
C LEU A 236 -2.32 -8.45 -4.70
N ALA A 237 -2.67 -9.69 -4.35
CA ALA A 237 -4.06 -10.13 -4.25
C ALA A 237 -4.83 -9.28 -3.23
N GLU A 238 -4.24 -9.01 -2.07
CA GLU A 238 -4.83 -8.18 -1.02
C GLU A 238 -5.02 -6.72 -1.46
N TRP A 239 -4.03 -6.13 -2.11
CA TRP A 239 -4.14 -4.75 -2.57
C TRP A 239 -5.16 -4.58 -3.69
N CYS A 240 -5.23 -5.54 -4.61
CA CYS A 240 -6.14 -5.49 -5.76
C CYS A 240 -7.59 -5.81 -5.40
N CYS A 241 -7.85 -6.64 -4.36
CA CYS A 241 -9.22 -6.98 -3.98
C CYS A 241 -10.00 -5.81 -3.37
N LEU A 242 -9.32 -4.69 -3.04
CA LEU A 242 -9.94 -3.54 -2.42
C LEU A 242 -11.06 -2.94 -3.28
N ALA A 243 -10.88 -2.90 -4.61
CA ALA A 243 -11.90 -2.41 -5.52
C ALA A 243 -13.19 -3.27 -5.47
N GLU A 244 -13.04 -4.58 -5.50
CA GLU A 244 -14.19 -5.50 -5.48
C GLU A 244 -14.88 -5.54 -4.11
N LEU A 245 -14.11 -5.64 -3.02
CA LEU A 245 -14.66 -5.62 -1.67
C LEU A 245 -15.30 -4.28 -1.32
N GLY A 246 -14.71 -3.17 -1.80
CA GLY A 246 -15.28 -1.84 -1.67
C GLY A 246 -16.61 -1.71 -2.41
N THR A 247 -16.67 -2.20 -3.65
CA THR A 247 -17.93 -2.27 -4.42
C THR A 247 -18.98 -3.08 -3.68
N LEU A 248 -18.61 -4.26 -3.16
CA LEU A 248 -19.52 -5.10 -2.39
C LEU A 248 -20.07 -4.40 -1.15
N SER A 249 -19.22 -3.65 -0.43
CA SER A 249 -19.64 -2.84 0.71
C SER A 249 -20.66 -1.79 0.31
N MET A 250 -20.34 -0.98 -0.70
CA MET A 250 -21.17 0.13 -1.16
C MET A 250 -22.49 -0.33 -1.77
N ASP A 251 -22.51 -1.42 -2.53
CA ASP A 251 -23.72 -2.00 -3.12
C ASP A 251 -24.62 -2.63 -2.06
N ASN A 252 -24.09 -2.95 -0.86
CA ASN A 252 -24.83 -3.39 0.32
C ASN A 252 -25.00 -2.28 1.36
N ASN A 253 -25.23 -1.05 0.92
CA ASN A 253 -25.49 0.10 1.78
C ASN A 253 -24.36 0.39 2.78
N CYS A 254 -23.12 0.33 2.30
CA CYS A 254 -21.90 0.51 3.07
C CYS A 254 -21.75 -0.48 4.24
N ALA A 255 -22.27 -1.69 4.07
CA ALA A 255 -22.12 -2.73 5.08
C ALA A 255 -20.65 -3.21 5.19
N ALA A 256 -20.31 -3.71 6.37
CA ALA A 256 -19.00 -4.29 6.61
C ALA A 256 -18.80 -5.59 5.81
N VAL A 257 -17.65 -5.70 5.14
CA VAL A 257 -17.25 -6.86 4.34
C VAL A 257 -16.00 -7.49 4.93
N SER A 258 -15.93 -8.80 4.98
CA SER A 258 -14.76 -9.54 5.45
C SER A 258 -13.70 -9.67 4.36
N PHE A 259 -12.43 -9.44 4.71
CA PHE A 259 -11.30 -9.78 3.85
C PHE A 259 -11.08 -11.30 3.80
N PRO A 260 -10.79 -11.85 2.61
CA PRO A 260 -10.29 -13.22 2.50
C PRO A 260 -8.91 -13.34 3.14
N ASP A 261 -8.59 -14.48 3.71
CA ASP A 261 -7.21 -14.80 4.10
C ASP A 261 -6.48 -15.45 2.92
N PHE A 262 -5.79 -14.65 2.11
CA PHE A 262 -5.03 -15.14 0.96
C PHE A 262 -3.85 -16.02 1.37
N THR A 263 -3.30 -15.81 2.57
CA THR A 263 -2.15 -16.56 3.10
C THR A 263 -2.53 -17.87 3.77
N ARG A 264 -3.84 -18.13 3.96
CA ARG A 264 -4.34 -19.34 4.60
C ARG A 264 -3.73 -19.58 5.99
N GLY A 265 -3.65 -18.52 6.78
CA GLY A 265 -3.09 -18.53 8.14
C GLY A 265 -1.59 -18.31 8.24
N PHE A 266 -0.87 -18.20 7.13
CA PHE A 266 0.58 -17.99 7.17
C PHE A 266 0.97 -16.58 7.66
N TRP A 267 0.10 -15.59 7.51
CA TRP A 267 0.28 -14.22 8.00
C TRP A 267 0.73 -14.15 9.46
N ASN A 268 0.35 -15.15 10.28
CA ASN A 268 0.69 -15.19 11.70
C ASN A 268 1.98 -15.95 12.01
N VAL A 269 2.60 -16.58 11.02
CA VAL A 269 3.83 -17.38 11.17
C VAL A 269 5.06 -16.56 10.87
N GLU A 270 5.07 -15.89 9.74
CA GLU A 270 6.13 -14.95 9.37
C GLU A 270 5.97 -13.63 10.14
N LYS A 271 7.07 -13.01 10.54
CA LYS A 271 7.07 -11.75 11.27
C LYS A 271 8.03 -10.75 10.63
N GLY A 272 7.48 -9.64 10.16
CA GLY A 272 8.22 -8.52 9.59
C GLY A 272 8.91 -8.83 8.25
N PHE A 273 9.55 -7.81 7.69
CA PHE A 273 10.28 -7.87 6.41
C PHE A 273 11.79 -7.98 6.61
N LYS A 274 12.24 -9.00 7.34
CA LYS A 274 13.63 -9.13 7.83
C LYS A 274 14.69 -9.10 6.73
N HIS A 275 14.36 -9.61 5.54
CA HIS A 275 15.29 -9.67 4.40
C HIS A 275 15.28 -8.40 3.53
N ALA A 276 14.27 -7.55 3.65
CA ALA A 276 14.12 -6.36 2.82
C ALA A 276 15.20 -5.30 3.05
N TYR A 277 15.93 -5.40 4.16
CA TYR A 277 17.00 -4.46 4.54
C TYR A 277 18.39 -4.86 4.07
N ALA A 278 18.55 -6.05 3.48
CA ALA A 278 19.85 -6.50 3.01
C ALA A 278 20.29 -5.71 1.76
N ALA A 279 21.42 -5.03 1.84
CA ALA A 279 22.05 -4.42 0.67
C ALA A 279 22.85 -5.48 -0.09
N PRO A 280 22.80 -5.50 -1.44
CA PRO A 280 23.18 -6.70 -2.21
C PRO A 280 24.66 -7.08 -2.28
N GLU A 281 25.62 -6.40 -1.70
CA GLU A 281 27.01 -6.59 -2.13
C GLU A 281 28.10 -6.59 -1.05
N ASP A 282 27.77 -6.72 0.25
CA ASP A 282 28.77 -6.93 1.28
C ASP A 282 29.00 -8.44 1.50
N GLU A 283 30.24 -8.87 1.80
CA GLU A 283 30.53 -10.28 2.14
C GLU A 283 29.69 -10.79 3.30
N ALA A 284 29.41 -9.91 4.28
CA ALA A 284 28.47 -10.19 5.35
C ALA A 284 27.04 -10.45 4.83
N HIS A 285 26.67 -9.88 3.68
CA HIS A 285 25.38 -10.08 3.05
C HIS A 285 25.30 -11.39 2.26
N ALA A 286 26.37 -11.87 1.66
CA ALA A 286 26.37 -13.18 1.01
C ALA A 286 26.08 -14.29 2.03
N ALA A 287 26.69 -14.23 3.21
CA ALA A 287 26.40 -15.16 4.30
C ALA A 287 24.98 -14.98 4.87
N ALA A 288 24.52 -13.74 5.01
CA ALA A 288 23.15 -13.44 5.44
C ALA A 288 22.13 -13.89 4.39
N ALA A 289 22.40 -13.71 3.10
CA ALA A 289 21.57 -14.16 2.00
C ALA A 289 21.47 -15.70 1.95
N ALA A 290 22.59 -16.41 2.11
CA ALA A 290 22.60 -17.87 2.18
C ALA A 290 21.76 -18.39 3.36
N LYS A 291 21.89 -17.75 4.52
CA LYS A 291 21.08 -18.07 5.72
C LYS A 291 19.58 -17.76 5.48
N ALA A 292 19.28 -16.61 4.88
CA ALA A 292 17.91 -16.22 4.57
C ALA A 292 17.28 -17.14 3.50
N SER A 293 18.05 -17.57 2.49
CA SER A 293 17.58 -18.55 1.50
C SER A 293 17.26 -19.90 2.16
N THR A 294 18.10 -20.39 3.06
CA THR A 294 17.83 -21.62 3.82
C THR A 294 16.58 -21.49 4.68
N GLU A 295 16.39 -20.35 5.35
CA GLU A 295 15.20 -20.08 6.15
C GLU A 295 13.94 -19.98 5.27
N ALA A 296 14.03 -19.34 4.11
CA ALA A 296 12.92 -19.27 3.15
C ALA A 296 12.47 -20.66 2.68
N GLN A 297 13.39 -21.61 2.45
CA GLN A 297 13.05 -23.00 2.10
C GLN A 297 12.32 -23.71 3.25
N LYS A 298 12.75 -23.50 4.50
CA LYS A 298 12.05 -24.05 5.67
C LYS A 298 10.64 -23.47 5.79
N GLN A 299 10.50 -22.16 5.60
CA GLN A 299 9.21 -21.47 5.64
C GLN A 299 8.28 -21.94 4.52
N LEU A 300 8.81 -22.18 3.30
CA LEU A 300 8.02 -22.74 2.20
C LEU A 300 7.44 -24.11 2.55
N THR A 301 8.24 -24.95 3.21
CA THR A 301 7.80 -26.27 3.68
C THR A 301 6.71 -26.16 4.74
N LEU A 302 6.87 -25.25 5.69
CA LEU A 302 5.87 -24.97 6.72
C LEU A 302 4.58 -24.41 6.11
N LYS A 303 4.70 -23.49 5.16
CA LYS A 303 3.60 -22.89 4.41
C LYS A 303 2.74 -23.95 3.72
N LYS A 304 3.37 -24.91 3.03
CA LYS A 304 2.66 -26.02 2.39
C LYS A 304 1.85 -26.86 3.39
N LYS A 305 2.44 -27.19 4.55
CA LYS A 305 1.76 -27.94 5.61
C LYS A 305 0.55 -27.17 6.20
N LEU A 306 0.71 -25.86 6.40
CA LEU A 306 -0.39 -25.03 6.89
C LEU A 306 -1.53 -24.93 5.89
N TRP A 307 -1.23 -24.80 4.61
CA TRP A 307 -2.25 -24.75 3.56
C TRP A 307 -3.04 -26.05 3.46
N GLU A 308 -2.39 -27.19 3.52
CA GLU A 308 -3.07 -28.49 3.55
C GLU A 308 -4.02 -28.61 4.76
N LYS A 309 -3.59 -28.12 5.91
CA LYS A 309 -4.42 -28.10 7.12
C LYS A 309 -5.63 -27.16 6.93
N TYR A 310 -5.40 -25.95 6.47
CA TYR A 310 -6.44 -24.95 6.22
C TYR A 310 -7.50 -25.47 5.23
N ASP A 311 -7.07 -26.05 4.11
CA ASP A 311 -7.96 -26.58 3.09
C ASP A 311 -8.82 -27.74 3.63
N LYS A 312 -8.23 -28.62 4.47
CA LYS A 312 -8.96 -29.68 5.15
C LYS A 312 -10.02 -29.13 6.13
N GLU A 313 -9.68 -28.10 6.89
CA GLU A 313 -10.60 -27.47 7.84
C GLU A 313 -11.74 -26.75 7.10
N LYS A 314 -11.44 -26.03 6.03
CA LYS A 314 -12.43 -25.36 5.18
C LYS A 314 -13.39 -26.37 4.53
N ALA A 315 -12.88 -27.48 4.03
CA ALA A 315 -13.70 -28.55 3.45
C ALA A 315 -14.63 -29.21 4.49
N LYS A 316 -14.15 -29.38 5.74
CA LYS A 316 -14.97 -29.87 6.85
C LYS A 316 -16.09 -28.89 7.22
N ALA A 317 -15.75 -27.59 7.28
CA ALA A 317 -16.72 -26.53 7.57
C ALA A 317 -17.83 -26.45 6.49
N ALA A 318 -17.44 -26.51 5.21
CA ALA A 318 -18.39 -26.53 4.10
C ALA A 318 -19.32 -27.74 4.14
N LYS A 319 -18.82 -28.95 4.43
CA LYS A 319 -19.65 -30.16 4.60
C LYS A 319 -20.62 -30.07 5.80
N LYS A 320 -20.20 -29.36 6.86
CA LYS A 320 -21.08 -29.13 8.03
C LYS A 320 -22.18 -28.10 7.71
N ALA A 321 -21.86 -27.07 6.95
CA ALA A 321 -22.86 -26.08 6.52
C ALA A 321 -23.90 -26.68 5.55
N ALA A 322 -23.48 -27.55 4.63
CA ALA A 322 -24.37 -28.21 3.68
C ALA A 322 -25.34 -29.27 4.32
N LYS A 323 -25.10 -29.61 5.59
CA LYS A 323 -25.98 -30.57 6.35
C LYS A 323 -26.97 -29.85 7.27
N LYS A 324 -26.89 -28.55 7.36
CA LYS A 324 -27.87 -27.68 8.03
C LYS A 324 -28.83 -27.06 7.02
#